data_c644a1929402bb46f3c37441ac136d4e
#
_entry.id   c644a1929402bb46f3c37441ac136d4e
#
_cell.length_a   1.000
_cell.length_b   1.000
_cell.length_c   1.000
_cell.angle_alpha   90.00
_cell.angle_beta   90.00
_cell.angle_gamma   90.00
#
_symmetry.space_group_name_H-M   'P 1'
#
loop_
_entity.id
_entity.type
_entity.pdbx_description
1 polymer ?
#
loop_
_entity_poly.entity_id
_entity_poly.type
_entity_poly.pdbx_seq_one_letter_code
_entity_poly.pdbx_strand_id
1 'polypeptide(L)'
;MSVPAFGLGTFRLKGQTVIDSIRTALELGYRAIDTAQIYGNEADVGEAIAGAKVKRDELYLTTKIWTENYAADKLIPSLKDSLHKLRTDRVELTLIHWPSPKDEVPVAEFMGALAEAKAQGLTGEIGVSNFTVALMQEAIAAVGAGQIATNQVELHPYLQNRKVVDFAKSQGIHITSYMTLGYGKVLSDEVIIGIAQRHGVTPAQVTLAWAMQLGYSVIPSSTKRENLEGNLRAVDLRLTDADMAAIAALERNERITSPESLAPAWD
;
A
#
# COMPACT_ATOMS: atom_id res chain seq x y z
N MET A 1 10.90 -5.17 11.04
CA MET A 1 10.65 -6.03 9.84
C MET A 1 10.46 -5.07 8.68
N SER A 2 11.11 -5.25 7.55
CA SER A 2 10.98 -4.31 6.42
C SER A 2 9.67 -4.55 5.67
N VAL A 3 9.09 -3.48 5.09
CA VAL A 3 7.89 -3.58 4.25
C VAL A 3 8.20 -4.48 3.04
N PRO A 4 7.41 -5.54 2.79
CA PRO A 4 7.63 -6.44 1.65
C PRO A 4 7.50 -5.71 0.31
N ALA A 5 8.34 -6.06 -0.66
CA ALA A 5 8.31 -5.44 -1.99
C ALA A 5 7.02 -5.75 -2.77
N PHE A 6 6.35 -6.87 -2.46
CA PHE A 6 5.18 -7.34 -3.18
C PHE A 6 4.10 -7.86 -2.24
N GLY A 7 2.86 -7.45 -2.45
CA GLY A 7 1.70 -7.88 -1.68
C GLY A 7 0.41 -7.87 -2.49
N LEU A 8 -0.67 -8.29 -1.83
CA LEU A 8 -2.03 -8.28 -2.38
C LEU A 8 -2.82 -7.12 -1.78
N GLY A 9 -3.33 -6.23 -2.63
CA GLY A 9 -4.33 -5.25 -2.24
C GLY A 9 -5.73 -5.86 -2.24
N THR A 10 -6.59 -5.38 -1.34
CA THR A 10 -7.97 -5.89 -1.19
C THR A 10 -9.05 -4.82 -1.40
N PHE A 11 -8.67 -3.62 -1.84
CA PHE A 11 -9.62 -2.55 -2.12
C PHE A 11 -10.69 -3.01 -3.13
N ARG A 12 -11.97 -2.70 -2.85
CA ARG A 12 -13.15 -3.10 -3.63
C ARG A 12 -13.46 -4.60 -3.69
N LEU A 13 -12.72 -5.44 -3.00
CA LEU A 13 -13.03 -6.86 -2.89
C LEU A 13 -13.78 -7.13 -1.57
N LYS A 14 -14.89 -7.85 -1.63
CA LYS A 14 -15.75 -8.12 -0.46
C LYS A 14 -16.27 -9.56 -0.48
N GLY A 15 -16.67 -10.05 0.70
CA GLY A 15 -17.32 -11.33 0.87
C GLY A 15 -16.50 -12.50 0.32
N GLN A 16 -17.16 -13.46 -0.31
CA GLN A 16 -16.50 -14.64 -0.87
C GLN A 16 -15.44 -14.29 -1.91
N THR A 17 -15.61 -13.19 -2.65
CA THR A 17 -14.63 -12.75 -3.67
C THR A 17 -13.28 -12.44 -3.06
N VAL A 18 -13.22 -11.68 -1.97
CA VAL A 18 -11.93 -11.36 -1.32
C VAL A 18 -11.35 -12.59 -0.62
N ILE A 19 -12.19 -13.44 -0.04
CA ILE A 19 -11.77 -14.70 0.59
C ILE A 19 -11.08 -15.60 -0.44
N ASP A 20 -11.68 -15.80 -1.59
CA ASP A 20 -11.15 -16.66 -2.66
C ASP A 20 -9.87 -16.05 -3.26
N SER A 21 -9.82 -14.73 -3.46
CA SER A 21 -8.62 -14.04 -3.95
C SER A 21 -7.44 -14.21 -2.99
N ILE A 22 -7.66 -14.03 -1.69
CA ILE A 22 -6.59 -14.20 -0.68
C ILE A 22 -6.13 -15.65 -0.63
N ARG A 23 -7.05 -16.61 -0.57
CA ARG A 23 -6.70 -18.05 -0.56
C ARG A 23 -5.85 -18.43 -1.76
N THR A 24 -6.27 -18.01 -2.95
CA THR A 24 -5.53 -18.25 -4.20
C THR A 24 -4.14 -17.57 -4.15
N ALA A 25 -4.07 -16.32 -3.70
CA ALA A 25 -2.80 -15.61 -3.58
C ALA A 25 -1.83 -16.31 -2.62
N LEU A 26 -2.31 -16.75 -1.46
CA LEU A 26 -1.50 -17.47 -0.47
C LEU A 26 -1.00 -18.83 -1.02
N GLU A 27 -1.84 -19.56 -1.76
CA GLU A 27 -1.43 -20.80 -2.46
C GLU A 27 -0.32 -20.54 -3.48
N LEU A 28 -0.37 -19.41 -4.18
CA LEU A 28 0.64 -19.00 -5.17
C LEU A 28 1.95 -18.51 -4.55
N GLY A 29 1.96 -18.22 -3.26
CA GLY A 29 3.17 -17.77 -2.56
C GLY A 29 3.16 -16.31 -2.09
N TYR A 30 2.04 -15.59 -2.22
CA TYR A 30 1.88 -14.27 -1.59
C TYR A 30 2.03 -14.39 -0.08
N ARG A 31 2.68 -13.41 0.56
CA ARG A 31 2.87 -13.39 2.02
C ARG A 31 2.56 -12.01 2.63
N ALA A 32 2.18 -11.00 1.83
CA ALA A 32 1.75 -9.70 2.29
C ALA A 32 0.33 -9.41 1.80
N ILE A 33 -0.53 -8.90 2.69
CA ILE A 33 -1.93 -8.55 2.42
C ILE A 33 -2.19 -7.15 2.97
N ASP A 34 -2.75 -6.29 2.13
CA ASP A 34 -3.10 -4.91 2.46
C ASP A 34 -4.63 -4.74 2.46
N THR A 35 -5.16 -4.28 3.58
CA THR A 35 -6.57 -3.93 3.74
C THR A 35 -6.73 -2.58 4.44
N ALA A 36 -7.94 -2.21 4.84
CA ALA A 36 -8.23 -0.98 5.58
C ALA A 36 -9.61 -1.05 6.24
N GLN A 37 -9.82 -0.25 7.29
CA GLN A 37 -11.12 -0.16 7.99
C GLN A 37 -12.25 0.19 7.04
N ILE A 38 -12.06 1.20 6.17
CA ILE A 38 -13.10 1.69 5.26
C ILE A 38 -13.48 0.69 4.16
N TYR A 39 -12.63 -0.31 3.87
CA TYR A 39 -12.96 -1.29 2.83
C TYR A 39 -14.13 -2.19 3.21
N GLY A 40 -14.44 -2.28 4.52
CA GLY A 40 -15.54 -3.11 5.01
C GLY A 40 -15.33 -4.61 4.78
N ASN A 41 -14.08 -5.05 4.63
CA ASN A 41 -13.73 -6.44 4.33
C ASN A 41 -12.75 -7.07 5.33
N GLU A 42 -12.41 -6.38 6.42
CA GLU A 42 -11.43 -6.91 7.39
C GLU A 42 -11.86 -8.26 7.97
N ALA A 43 -13.16 -8.47 8.20
CA ALA A 43 -13.67 -9.76 8.68
C ALA A 43 -13.51 -10.87 7.65
N ASP A 44 -13.73 -10.58 6.37
CA ASP A 44 -13.53 -11.53 5.27
C ASP A 44 -12.04 -11.86 5.10
N VAL A 45 -11.17 -10.86 5.23
CA VAL A 45 -9.71 -11.03 5.23
C VAL A 45 -9.28 -11.93 6.39
N GLY A 46 -9.81 -11.69 7.59
CA GLY A 46 -9.56 -12.51 8.77
C GLY A 46 -10.00 -13.96 8.58
N GLU A 47 -11.16 -14.19 7.96
CA GLU A 47 -11.65 -15.52 7.63
C GLU A 47 -10.74 -16.23 6.63
N ALA A 48 -10.31 -15.53 5.58
CA ALA A 48 -9.42 -16.10 4.57
C ALA A 48 -8.08 -16.54 5.17
N ILE A 49 -7.49 -15.71 6.02
CA ILE A 49 -6.21 -15.98 6.69
C ILE A 49 -6.36 -17.15 7.69
N ALA A 50 -7.40 -17.14 8.52
CA ALA A 50 -7.63 -18.19 9.51
C ALA A 50 -7.85 -19.57 8.87
N GLY A 51 -8.44 -19.62 7.68
CA GLY A 51 -8.66 -20.84 6.90
C GLY A 51 -7.50 -21.25 6.00
N ALA A 52 -6.41 -20.48 5.95
CA ALA A 52 -5.27 -20.78 5.10
C ALA A 52 -4.34 -21.81 5.75
N LYS A 53 -3.56 -22.50 4.90
CA LYS A 53 -2.49 -23.40 5.35
C LYS A 53 -1.21 -22.67 5.79
N VAL A 54 -1.09 -21.39 5.41
CA VAL A 54 0.04 -20.52 5.78
C VAL A 54 -0.15 -20.07 7.22
N LYS A 55 0.90 -20.12 8.03
CA LYS A 55 0.84 -19.66 9.40
C LYS A 55 0.73 -18.15 9.47
N ARG A 56 0.03 -17.62 10.51
CA ARG A 56 -0.15 -16.18 10.70
C ARG A 56 1.19 -15.42 10.81
N ASP A 57 2.19 -16.00 11.44
CA ASP A 57 3.52 -15.40 11.62
C ASP A 57 4.38 -15.39 10.35
N GLU A 58 3.95 -16.08 9.29
CA GLU A 58 4.56 -16.00 7.96
C GLU A 58 3.97 -14.86 7.11
N LEU A 59 2.92 -14.18 7.61
CA LEU A 59 2.19 -13.15 6.87
C LEU A 59 2.56 -11.74 7.36
N TYR A 60 2.68 -10.83 6.39
CA TYR A 60 2.76 -9.40 6.62
C TYR A 60 1.39 -8.77 6.33
N LEU A 61 0.67 -8.40 7.38
CA LEU A 61 -0.68 -7.87 7.29
C LEU A 61 -0.67 -6.37 7.58
N THR A 62 -1.26 -5.59 6.67
CA THR A 62 -1.43 -4.15 6.80
C THR A 62 -2.91 -3.81 6.89
N THR A 63 -3.27 -2.96 7.84
CA THR A 63 -4.56 -2.26 7.88
C THR A 63 -4.36 -0.76 8.02
N LYS A 64 -5.45 0.02 7.89
CA LYS A 64 -5.38 1.48 7.89
C LYS A 64 -6.51 2.04 8.74
N ILE A 65 -6.18 3.03 9.55
CA ILE A 65 -7.15 3.76 10.36
C ILE A 65 -7.90 4.74 9.46
N TRP A 66 -9.23 4.73 9.57
CA TRP A 66 -10.06 5.67 8.84
C TRP A 66 -10.20 7.01 9.57
N THR A 67 -10.48 8.06 8.85
CA THR A 67 -10.46 9.46 9.32
C THR A 67 -11.36 9.72 10.54
N GLU A 68 -12.49 9.02 10.65
CA GLU A 68 -13.42 9.12 11.78
C GLU A 68 -12.84 8.63 13.11
N ASN A 69 -11.73 7.87 13.05
CA ASN A 69 -11.09 7.22 14.19
C ASN A 69 -9.75 7.87 14.57
N TYR A 70 -9.44 9.08 14.09
CA TYR A 70 -8.16 9.72 14.35
C TYR A 70 -8.01 10.31 15.75
N ALA A 71 -9.10 10.72 16.41
CA ALA A 71 -9.03 11.26 17.75
C ALA A 71 -8.33 10.27 18.70
N ALA A 72 -7.56 10.79 19.64
CA ALA A 72 -6.70 10.00 20.54
C ALA A 72 -7.47 8.93 21.34
N ASP A 73 -8.72 9.21 21.69
CA ASP A 73 -9.61 8.27 22.41
C ASP A 73 -10.29 7.23 21.50
N LYS A 74 -10.20 7.40 20.17
CA LYS A 74 -10.86 6.51 19.19
C LYS A 74 -9.89 5.60 18.46
N LEU A 75 -8.66 6.04 18.19
CA LEU A 75 -7.73 5.33 17.30
C LEU A 75 -7.43 3.92 17.82
N ILE A 76 -6.99 3.78 19.06
CA ILE A 76 -6.64 2.47 19.63
C ILE A 76 -7.86 1.56 19.75
N PRO A 77 -9.03 1.98 20.25
CA PRO A 77 -10.22 1.16 20.21
C PRO A 77 -10.60 0.70 18.80
N SER A 78 -10.50 1.54 17.79
CA SER A 78 -10.79 1.18 16.40
C SER A 78 -9.80 0.15 15.84
N LEU A 79 -8.52 0.28 16.18
CA LEU A 79 -7.52 -0.72 15.80
C LEU A 79 -7.78 -2.07 16.46
N LYS A 80 -8.16 -2.09 17.74
CA LYS A 80 -8.56 -3.33 18.41
C LYS A 80 -9.76 -4.00 17.75
N ASP A 81 -10.75 -3.21 17.29
CA ASP A 81 -11.86 -3.73 16.49
C ASP A 81 -11.39 -4.33 15.16
N SER A 82 -10.47 -3.66 14.46
CA SER A 82 -9.82 -4.20 13.26
C SER A 82 -9.13 -5.53 13.54
N LEU A 83 -8.34 -5.62 14.61
CA LEU A 83 -7.67 -6.86 15.01
C LEU A 83 -8.66 -8.00 15.30
N HIS A 84 -9.77 -7.69 15.96
CA HIS A 84 -10.83 -8.66 16.20
C HIS A 84 -11.43 -9.20 14.88
N LYS A 85 -11.75 -8.30 13.93
CA LYS A 85 -12.24 -8.66 12.60
C LYS A 85 -11.21 -9.50 11.82
N LEU A 86 -9.95 -9.12 11.89
CA LEU A 86 -8.83 -9.81 11.25
C LEU A 86 -8.44 -11.13 11.95
N ARG A 87 -9.06 -11.44 13.09
CA ARG A 87 -8.79 -12.65 13.91
C ARG A 87 -7.31 -12.80 14.28
N THR A 88 -6.69 -11.71 14.70
CA THR A 88 -5.27 -11.66 15.09
C THR A 88 -5.07 -10.71 16.27
N ASP A 89 -4.02 -10.93 17.03
CA ASP A 89 -3.68 -10.06 18.17
C ASP A 89 -2.90 -8.80 17.75
N ARG A 90 -2.29 -8.86 16.58
CA ARG A 90 -1.51 -7.75 16.02
C ARG A 90 -1.45 -7.82 14.50
N VAL A 91 -1.15 -6.68 13.88
CA VAL A 91 -0.76 -6.58 12.48
C VAL A 91 0.70 -6.15 12.36
N GLU A 92 1.32 -6.38 11.23
CA GLU A 92 2.71 -5.98 10.97
C GLU A 92 2.81 -4.47 10.71
N LEU A 93 1.79 -3.88 10.09
CA LEU A 93 1.77 -2.45 9.73
C LEU A 93 0.39 -1.85 9.89
N THR A 94 0.33 -0.68 10.54
CA THR A 94 -0.88 0.15 10.59
C THR A 94 -0.59 1.53 10.01
N LEU A 95 -1.42 1.97 9.06
CA LEU A 95 -1.31 3.26 8.41
C LEU A 95 -2.41 4.24 8.83
N ILE A 96 -2.08 5.50 8.86
CA ILE A 96 -3.06 6.59 8.73
C ILE A 96 -3.47 6.62 7.25
N HIS A 97 -4.77 6.44 6.95
CA HIS A 97 -5.24 6.18 5.57
C HIS A 97 -5.19 7.41 4.67
N TRP A 98 -5.57 8.56 5.19
CA TRP A 98 -5.54 9.87 4.56
C TRP A 98 -5.14 10.94 5.57
N PRO A 99 -4.68 12.11 5.15
CA PRO A 99 -4.61 13.27 6.05
C PRO A 99 -5.96 13.54 6.72
N SER A 100 -5.95 14.16 7.89
CA SER A 100 -7.20 14.54 8.54
C SER A 100 -7.96 15.56 7.70
N PRO A 101 -9.23 15.29 7.32
CA PRO A 101 -10.00 16.25 6.54
C PRO A 101 -10.07 17.59 7.27
N LYS A 102 -9.77 18.70 6.57
CA LYS A 102 -9.79 20.06 7.11
C LYS A 102 -8.96 20.27 8.40
N ASP A 103 -7.97 19.40 8.61
CA ASP A 103 -7.12 19.40 9.81
C ASP A 103 -7.93 19.30 11.13
N GLU A 104 -9.09 18.60 11.08
CA GLU A 104 -9.97 18.46 12.26
C GLU A 104 -9.27 17.78 13.44
N VAL A 105 -8.37 16.82 13.15
CA VAL A 105 -7.49 16.20 14.15
C VAL A 105 -6.05 16.50 13.76
N PRO A 106 -5.25 17.11 14.65
CA PRO A 106 -3.85 17.43 14.37
C PRO A 106 -3.00 16.20 14.08
N VAL A 107 -2.03 16.31 13.17
CA VAL A 107 -1.10 15.22 12.84
C VAL A 107 -0.41 14.68 14.09
N ALA A 108 0.02 15.55 15.00
CA ALA A 108 0.67 15.13 16.24
C ALA A 108 -0.22 14.25 17.13
N GLU A 109 -1.54 14.47 17.13
CA GLU A 109 -2.47 13.70 17.93
C GLU A 109 -2.62 12.26 17.40
N PHE A 110 -2.99 12.08 16.13
CA PHE A 110 -3.17 10.74 15.60
C PHE A 110 -1.85 9.98 15.41
N MET A 111 -0.75 10.65 15.10
CA MET A 111 0.56 9.99 15.04
C MET A 111 1.03 9.56 16.43
N GLY A 112 0.78 10.36 17.46
CA GLY A 112 1.05 10.00 18.86
C GLY A 112 0.23 8.80 19.30
N ALA A 113 -1.06 8.75 18.98
CA ALA A 113 -1.94 7.61 19.27
C ALA A 113 -1.50 6.35 18.51
N LEU A 114 -1.05 6.50 17.25
CA LEU A 114 -0.54 5.37 16.46
C LEU A 114 0.78 4.83 17.03
N ALA A 115 1.67 5.71 17.48
CA ALA A 115 2.92 5.32 18.17
C ALA A 115 2.62 4.59 19.49
N GLU A 116 1.61 5.02 20.25
CA GLU A 116 1.14 4.33 21.46
C GLU A 116 0.59 2.92 21.12
N ALA A 117 -0.17 2.78 20.03
CA ALA A 117 -0.62 1.46 19.56
C ALA A 117 0.56 0.51 19.28
N LYS A 118 1.64 1.02 18.69
CA LYS A 118 2.89 0.26 18.51
C LYS A 118 3.52 -0.11 19.85
N ALA A 119 3.58 0.82 20.79
CA ALA A 119 4.13 0.56 22.14
C ALA A 119 3.33 -0.52 22.88
N GLN A 120 2.01 -0.58 22.67
CA GLN A 120 1.14 -1.63 23.23
C GLN A 120 1.25 -2.97 22.47
N GLY A 121 2.02 -3.06 21.39
CA GLY A 121 2.19 -4.30 20.62
C GLY A 121 1.02 -4.64 19.68
N LEU A 122 0.09 -3.71 19.44
CA LEU A 122 -1.05 -3.92 18.54
C LEU A 122 -0.64 -3.89 17.07
N THR A 123 0.47 -3.24 16.77
CA THR A 123 1.08 -3.18 15.44
C THR A 123 2.61 -3.24 15.55
N GLY A 124 3.25 -3.90 14.60
CA GLY A 124 4.72 -3.99 14.55
C GLY A 124 5.36 -2.69 14.08
N GLU A 125 4.82 -2.12 13.04
CA GLU A 125 5.25 -0.87 12.43
C GLU A 125 4.07 0.09 12.23
N ILE A 126 4.38 1.38 12.09
CA ILE A 126 3.40 2.42 11.79
C ILE A 126 3.83 3.20 10.54
N GLY A 127 2.87 3.80 9.87
CA GLY A 127 3.13 4.61 8.69
C GLY A 127 1.94 5.48 8.30
N VAL A 128 2.06 6.08 7.15
CA VAL A 128 1.07 7.03 6.62
C VAL A 128 0.70 6.67 5.19
N SER A 129 -0.39 7.25 4.70
CA SER A 129 -0.84 7.11 3.33
C SER A 129 -1.36 8.46 2.82
N ASN A 130 -1.05 8.79 1.55
CA ASN A 130 -1.46 10.02 0.91
C ASN A 130 -0.91 11.30 1.57
N PHE A 131 0.24 11.21 2.21
CA PHE A 131 0.89 12.35 2.84
C PHE A 131 1.76 13.11 1.84
N THR A 132 1.61 14.45 1.83
CA THR A 132 2.49 15.38 1.13
C THR A 132 3.82 15.53 1.87
N VAL A 133 4.78 16.22 1.27
CA VAL A 133 6.05 16.56 1.94
C VAL A 133 5.80 17.29 3.26
N ALA A 134 4.93 18.30 3.27
CA ALA A 134 4.60 19.06 4.49
C ALA A 134 4.00 18.15 5.58
N LEU A 135 3.05 17.29 5.23
CA LEU A 135 2.43 16.36 6.18
C LEU A 135 3.41 15.29 6.70
N MET A 136 4.33 14.81 5.86
CA MET A 136 5.41 13.94 6.33
C MET A 136 6.34 14.66 7.32
N GLN A 137 6.65 15.93 7.10
CA GLN A 137 7.43 16.74 8.05
C GLN A 137 6.73 16.85 9.41
N GLU A 138 5.43 17.10 9.42
CA GLU A 138 4.64 17.11 10.66
C GLU A 138 4.62 15.74 11.37
N ALA A 139 4.45 14.65 10.62
CA ALA A 139 4.49 13.31 11.17
C ALA A 139 5.87 12.96 11.75
N ILE A 140 6.95 13.35 11.07
CA ILE A 140 8.33 13.20 11.54
C ILE A 140 8.55 14.00 12.83
N ALA A 141 8.05 15.24 12.90
CA ALA A 141 8.13 16.06 14.10
C ALA A 141 7.39 15.42 15.29
N ALA A 142 6.30 14.71 15.03
CA ALA A 142 5.50 14.07 16.07
C ALA A 142 6.16 12.80 16.64
N VAL A 143 6.73 11.94 15.81
CA VAL A 143 7.19 10.59 16.23
C VAL A 143 8.63 10.26 15.85
N GLY A 144 9.27 11.08 15.04
CA GLY A 144 10.61 10.82 14.47
C GLY A 144 10.55 10.03 13.16
N ALA A 145 11.45 10.36 12.22
CA ALA A 145 11.51 9.74 10.89
C ALA A 145 11.68 8.21 10.95
N GLY A 146 12.51 7.72 11.85
CA GLY A 146 12.77 6.28 12.02
C GLY A 146 11.57 5.47 12.51
N GLN A 147 10.46 6.10 12.91
CA GLN A 147 9.24 5.43 13.32
C GLN A 147 8.25 5.22 12.15
N ILE A 148 8.40 5.96 11.05
CA ILE A 148 7.49 5.92 9.91
C ILE A 148 8.00 4.92 8.88
N ALA A 149 7.39 3.75 8.83
CA ALA A 149 7.84 2.66 7.98
C ALA A 149 7.64 2.95 6.48
N THR A 150 6.51 3.54 6.13
CA THR A 150 6.18 3.83 4.72
C THR A 150 5.20 5.00 4.58
N ASN A 151 5.25 5.67 3.44
CA ASN A 151 4.15 6.47 2.91
C ASN A 151 3.56 5.73 1.71
N GLN A 152 2.31 5.27 1.83
CA GLN A 152 1.60 4.58 0.76
C GLN A 152 0.86 5.61 -0.09
N VAL A 153 1.22 5.73 -1.36
CA VAL A 153 0.72 6.77 -2.27
C VAL A 153 0.29 6.19 -3.62
N GLU A 154 -0.61 6.90 -4.30
CA GLU A 154 -0.85 6.63 -5.72
C GLU A 154 0.45 6.87 -6.48
N LEU A 155 0.94 5.83 -7.16
CA LEU A 155 2.17 5.90 -7.93
C LEU A 155 2.12 4.91 -9.09
N HIS A 156 2.31 5.42 -10.30
CA HIS A 156 2.32 4.65 -11.54
C HIS A 156 3.08 5.44 -12.61
N PRO A 157 3.35 4.91 -13.80
CA PRO A 157 4.13 5.59 -14.83
C PRO A 157 3.67 7.01 -15.20
N TYR A 158 2.36 7.30 -15.06
CA TYR A 158 1.80 8.63 -15.36
C TYR A 158 1.76 9.58 -14.15
N LEU A 159 2.02 9.07 -12.95
CA LEU A 159 2.14 9.83 -11.70
C LEU A 159 3.27 9.25 -10.85
N GLN A 160 4.47 9.75 -11.03
CA GLN A 160 5.66 9.21 -10.35
C GLN A 160 5.97 9.89 -9.01
N ASN A 161 5.21 10.91 -8.64
CA ASN A 161 5.26 11.57 -7.31
C ASN A 161 6.67 11.93 -6.84
N ARG A 162 7.52 12.44 -7.74
CA ARG A 162 8.96 12.61 -7.49
C ARG A 162 9.29 13.41 -6.24
N LYS A 163 8.58 14.54 -5.99
CA LYS A 163 8.82 15.36 -4.78
C LYS A 163 8.59 14.56 -3.49
N VAL A 164 7.46 13.86 -3.42
CA VAL A 164 7.10 13.00 -2.28
C VAL A 164 8.10 11.86 -2.12
N VAL A 165 8.44 11.19 -3.21
CA VAL A 165 9.40 10.08 -3.23
C VAL A 165 10.79 10.52 -2.78
N ASP A 166 11.32 11.60 -3.34
CA ASP A 166 12.67 12.09 -3.03
C ASP A 166 12.76 12.52 -1.56
N PHE A 167 11.75 13.22 -1.04
CA PHE A 167 11.69 13.58 0.36
C PHE A 167 11.62 12.33 1.25
N ALA A 168 10.71 11.40 0.98
CA ALA A 168 10.57 10.17 1.75
C ALA A 168 11.89 9.40 1.82
N LYS A 169 12.56 9.20 0.66
CA LYS A 169 13.87 8.55 0.59
C LYS A 169 14.93 9.29 1.41
N SER A 170 14.95 10.62 1.37
CA SER A 170 15.91 11.42 2.15
C SER A 170 15.75 11.24 3.67
N GLN A 171 14.54 10.87 4.10
CA GLN A 171 14.19 10.63 5.50
C GLN A 171 14.21 9.14 5.90
N GLY A 172 14.58 8.24 4.97
CA GLY A 172 14.54 6.79 5.20
C GLY A 172 13.13 6.21 5.30
N ILE A 173 12.12 6.92 4.80
CA ILE A 173 10.73 6.47 4.73
C ILE A 173 10.53 5.69 3.41
N HIS A 174 10.07 4.46 3.53
CA HIS A 174 9.78 3.62 2.36
C HIS A 174 8.57 4.13 1.57
N ILE A 175 8.50 3.83 0.28
CA ILE A 175 7.35 4.13 -0.57
C ILE A 175 6.62 2.84 -0.91
N THR A 176 5.32 2.82 -0.65
CA THR A 176 4.41 1.78 -1.15
C THR A 176 3.51 2.38 -2.21
N SER A 177 3.54 1.81 -3.41
CA SER A 177 2.71 2.23 -4.54
C SER A 177 1.36 1.53 -4.49
N TYR A 178 0.27 2.30 -4.44
CA TYR A 178 -1.04 1.78 -4.76
C TYR A 178 -1.47 2.25 -6.15
N MET A 179 -2.41 1.55 -6.77
CA MET A 179 -2.84 1.80 -8.15
C MET A 179 -1.68 1.80 -9.16
N THR A 180 -0.69 0.95 -8.94
CA THR A 180 0.51 0.87 -9.79
C THR A 180 0.17 0.63 -11.27
N LEU A 181 -0.94 -0.03 -11.57
CA LEU A 181 -1.44 -0.27 -12.93
C LEU A 181 -2.36 0.85 -13.45
N GLY A 182 -2.55 1.94 -12.70
CA GLY A 182 -3.35 3.11 -13.11
C GLY A 182 -4.79 2.76 -13.52
N TYR A 183 -5.47 1.87 -12.80
CA TYR A 183 -6.77 1.30 -13.22
C TYR A 183 -6.75 0.67 -14.61
N GLY A 184 -5.60 0.13 -15.01
CA GLY A 184 -5.44 -0.49 -16.32
C GLY A 184 -5.05 0.49 -17.44
N LYS A 185 -5.04 1.80 -17.22
CA LYS A 185 -4.66 2.79 -18.24
C LYS A 185 -3.25 2.56 -18.80
N VAL A 186 -2.30 2.25 -17.92
CA VAL A 186 -0.90 2.03 -18.32
C VAL A 186 -0.71 0.73 -19.12
N LEU A 187 -1.65 -0.21 -19.03
CA LEU A 187 -1.55 -1.51 -19.71
C LEU A 187 -1.74 -1.40 -21.24
N SER A 188 -2.33 -0.32 -21.69
CA SER A 188 -2.52 -0.01 -23.12
C SER A 188 -1.51 1.00 -23.67
N ASP A 189 -0.54 1.43 -22.85
CA ASP A 189 0.50 2.35 -23.29
C ASP A 189 1.49 1.65 -24.25
N GLU A 190 1.74 2.27 -25.40
CA GLU A 190 2.58 1.69 -26.46
C GLU A 190 4.02 1.44 -25.99
N VAL A 191 4.57 2.30 -25.13
CA VAL A 191 5.91 2.12 -24.55
C VAL A 191 5.92 0.88 -23.65
N ILE A 192 4.93 0.75 -22.77
CA ILE A 192 4.81 -0.40 -21.86
C ILE A 192 4.60 -1.70 -22.65
N ILE A 193 3.71 -1.68 -23.66
CA ILE A 193 3.46 -2.82 -24.53
C ILE A 193 4.74 -3.23 -25.29
N GLY A 194 5.47 -2.26 -25.82
CA GLY A 194 6.73 -2.53 -26.54
C GLY A 194 7.80 -3.17 -25.65
N ILE A 195 7.93 -2.70 -24.40
CA ILE A 195 8.81 -3.31 -23.41
C ILE A 195 8.35 -4.75 -23.08
N ALA A 196 7.06 -4.93 -22.83
CA ALA A 196 6.48 -6.24 -22.53
C ALA A 196 6.75 -7.27 -23.64
N GLN A 197 6.60 -6.86 -24.90
CA GLN A 197 6.89 -7.70 -26.08
C GLN A 197 8.35 -8.10 -26.13
N ARG A 198 9.29 -7.17 -25.91
CA ARG A 198 10.73 -7.47 -25.93
C ARG A 198 11.14 -8.47 -24.85
N HIS A 199 10.51 -8.40 -23.69
CA HIS A 199 10.78 -9.30 -22.56
C HIS A 199 9.94 -10.58 -22.57
N GLY A 200 8.96 -10.71 -23.47
CA GLY A 200 8.06 -11.86 -23.51
C GLY A 200 7.15 -11.96 -22.28
N VAL A 201 6.73 -10.83 -21.71
CA VAL A 201 5.91 -10.71 -20.50
C VAL A 201 4.69 -9.83 -20.75
N THR A 202 3.84 -9.68 -19.72
CA THR A 202 2.66 -8.80 -19.81
C THR A 202 2.98 -7.35 -19.46
N PRO A 203 2.20 -6.37 -19.94
CA PRO A 203 2.31 -4.97 -19.52
C PRO A 203 2.19 -4.78 -17.99
N ALA A 204 1.36 -5.57 -17.32
CA ALA A 204 1.23 -5.55 -15.87
C ALA A 204 2.55 -5.95 -15.19
N GLN A 205 3.19 -7.01 -15.67
CA GLN A 205 4.50 -7.44 -15.14
C GLN A 205 5.57 -6.37 -15.32
N VAL A 206 5.62 -5.70 -16.48
CA VAL A 206 6.54 -4.58 -16.74
C VAL A 206 6.32 -3.45 -15.73
N THR A 207 5.07 -3.03 -15.54
CA THR A 207 4.74 -1.90 -14.65
C THR A 207 5.05 -2.20 -13.20
N LEU A 208 4.73 -3.40 -12.73
CA LEU A 208 5.04 -3.84 -11.36
C LEU A 208 6.55 -3.98 -11.13
N ALA A 209 7.26 -4.58 -12.08
CA ALA A 209 8.73 -4.71 -12.03
C ALA A 209 9.42 -3.34 -12.00
N TRP A 210 8.95 -2.38 -12.81
CA TRP A 210 9.44 -1.01 -12.81
C TRP A 210 9.38 -0.37 -11.42
N ALA A 211 8.23 -0.44 -10.76
CA ALA A 211 8.06 0.13 -9.43
C ALA A 211 8.96 -0.56 -8.39
N MET A 212 9.04 -1.89 -8.41
CA MET A 212 9.90 -2.65 -7.50
C MET A 212 11.39 -2.40 -7.77
N GLN A 213 11.79 -2.23 -9.02
CA GLN A 213 13.18 -1.92 -9.39
C GLN A 213 13.61 -0.52 -8.93
N LEU A 214 12.66 0.43 -8.78
CA LEU A 214 12.87 1.73 -8.13
C LEU A 214 12.94 1.64 -6.59
N GLY A 215 12.73 0.45 -6.03
CA GLY A 215 12.76 0.20 -4.59
C GLY A 215 11.42 0.42 -3.89
N TYR A 216 10.30 0.47 -4.63
CA TYR A 216 8.96 0.61 -4.04
C TYR A 216 8.31 -0.74 -3.78
N SER A 217 7.42 -0.79 -2.81
CA SER A 217 6.48 -1.90 -2.65
C SER A 217 5.27 -1.71 -3.56
N VAL A 218 4.70 -2.82 -4.05
CA VAL A 218 3.49 -2.83 -4.87
C VAL A 218 2.44 -3.77 -4.27
N ILE A 219 1.17 -3.40 -4.39
CA ILE A 219 0.04 -4.14 -3.82
C ILE A 219 -1.08 -4.35 -4.85
N PRO A 220 -0.79 -4.95 -6.02
CA PRO A 220 -1.81 -5.22 -7.02
C PRO A 220 -2.89 -6.14 -6.47
N SER A 221 -4.12 -6.01 -6.99
CA SER A 221 -5.24 -6.88 -6.68
C SER A 221 -5.75 -7.59 -7.93
N SER A 222 -6.27 -8.79 -7.77
CA SER A 222 -7.02 -9.50 -8.81
C SER A 222 -7.90 -10.59 -8.20
N THR A 223 -8.98 -10.90 -8.89
CA THR A 223 -9.85 -12.05 -8.59
C THR A 223 -9.54 -13.27 -9.46
N LYS A 224 -8.65 -13.13 -10.44
CA LYS A 224 -8.30 -14.18 -11.39
C LYS A 224 -6.95 -14.79 -11.04
N ARG A 225 -6.91 -16.12 -10.90
CA ARG A 225 -5.69 -16.87 -10.56
C ARG A 225 -4.53 -16.56 -11.52
N GLU A 226 -4.82 -16.53 -12.82
CA GLU A 226 -3.81 -16.21 -13.85
C GLU A 226 -3.17 -14.84 -13.69
N ASN A 227 -3.96 -13.82 -13.30
CA ASN A 227 -3.43 -12.48 -13.05
C ASN A 227 -2.62 -12.44 -11.75
N LEU A 228 -3.08 -13.11 -10.70
CA LEU A 228 -2.33 -13.21 -9.44
C LEU A 228 -0.98 -13.89 -9.65
N GLU A 229 -0.95 -14.97 -10.40
CA GLU A 229 0.29 -15.68 -10.76
C GLU A 229 1.19 -14.82 -11.64
N GLY A 230 0.63 -14.19 -12.68
CA GLY A 230 1.37 -13.29 -13.57
C GLY A 230 1.97 -12.10 -12.83
N ASN A 231 1.20 -11.45 -11.94
CA ASN A 231 1.67 -10.33 -11.14
C ASN A 231 2.83 -10.75 -10.21
N LEU A 232 2.74 -11.91 -9.59
CA LEU A 232 3.81 -12.42 -8.72
C LEU A 232 5.12 -12.64 -9.47
N ARG A 233 5.06 -13.10 -10.74
CA ARG A 233 6.25 -13.29 -11.57
C ARG A 233 7.00 -11.99 -11.88
N ALA A 234 6.38 -10.83 -11.69
CA ALA A 234 7.04 -9.54 -11.86
C ALA A 234 8.25 -9.35 -10.92
N VAL A 235 8.30 -10.06 -9.79
CA VAL A 235 9.42 -9.99 -8.84
C VAL A 235 10.76 -10.47 -9.45
N ASP A 236 10.69 -11.33 -10.44
CA ASP A 236 11.87 -11.90 -11.12
C ASP A 236 12.24 -11.14 -12.41
N LEU A 237 11.41 -10.22 -12.86
CA LEU A 237 11.63 -9.46 -14.08
C LEU A 237 12.64 -8.32 -13.83
N ARG A 238 13.68 -8.28 -14.66
CA ARG A 238 14.67 -7.18 -14.70
C ARG A 238 14.51 -6.37 -15.97
N LEU A 239 14.20 -5.10 -15.80
CA LEU A 239 14.14 -4.13 -16.89
C LEU A 239 15.51 -3.52 -17.14
N THR A 240 15.82 -3.23 -18.40
CA THR A 240 17.06 -2.54 -18.77
C THR A 240 17.02 -1.06 -18.35
N ASP A 241 18.17 -0.40 -18.31
CA ASP A 241 18.23 1.04 -18.03
C ASP A 241 17.47 1.84 -19.10
N ALA A 242 17.47 1.38 -20.35
CA ALA A 242 16.70 1.98 -21.43
C ALA A 242 15.19 1.84 -21.21
N ASP A 243 14.72 0.68 -20.74
CA ASP A 243 13.31 0.47 -20.39
C ASP A 243 12.91 1.39 -19.23
N MET A 244 13.73 1.46 -18.19
CA MET A 244 13.48 2.32 -17.03
C MET A 244 13.42 3.80 -17.44
N ALA A 245 14.31 4.26 -18.30
CA ALA A 245 14.30 5.62 -18.83
C ALA A 245 13.06 5.91 -19.69
N ALA A 246 12.65 4.97 -20.53
CA ALA A 246 11.45 5.10 -21.35
C ALA A 246 10.18 5.21 -20.48
N ILE A 247 10.07 4.42 -19.42
CA ILE A 247 8.95 4.50 -18.47
C ILE A 247 9.01 5.82 -17.67
N ALA A 248 10.18 6.25 -17.23
CA ALA A 248 10.36 7.53 -16.54
C ALA A 248 9.87 8.73 -17.37
N ALA A 249 9.96 8.65 -18.70
CA ALA A 249 9.48 9.68 -19.61
C ALA A 249 7.95 9.74 -19.76
N LEU A 250 7.20 8.75 -19.22
CA LEU A 250 5.74 8.71 -19.27
C LEU A 250 5.07 9.60 -18.20
N GLU A 251 5.84 10.24 -17.33
CA GLU A 251 5.33 11.16 -16.31
C GLU A 251 4.44 12.26 -16.90
N ARG A 252 3.23 12.41 -16.37
CA ARG A 252 2.24 13.41 -16.83
C ARG A 252 1.61 14.19 -15.68
N ASN A 253 1.97 13.87 -14.44
CA ASN A 253 1.29 14.33 -13.24
C ASN A 253 -0.22 13.99 -13.28
N GLU A 254 -0.56 12.83 -13.82
CA GLU A 254 -1.94 12.37 -14.00
C GLU A 254 -2.42 11.61 -12.76
N ARG A 255 -3.04 12.32 -11.82
CA ARG A 255 -3.61 11.74 -10.60
C ARG A 255 -5.00 11.20 -10.88
N ILE A 256 -5.26 9.97 -10.44
CA ILE A 256 -6.55 9.29 -10.60
C ILE A 256 -7.38 9.37 -9.31
N THR A 257 -6.72 9.33 -8.16
CA THR A 257 -7.38 9.33 -6.85
C THR A 257 -7.16 10.65 -6.12
N SER A 258 -8.17 11.51 -6.16
CA SER A 258 -8.16 12.81 -5.47
C SER A 258 -9.57 13.19 -5.00
N PRO A 259 -10.15 12.43 -4.04
CA PRO A 259 -11.50 12.72 -3.55
C PRO A 259 -11.52 14.07 -2.82
N GLU A 260 -12.43 14.96 -3.20
CA GLU A 260 -12.52 16.33 -2.71
C GLU A 260 -12.57 16.43 -1.18
N SER A 261 -13.24 15.47 -0.54
CA SER A 261 -13.40 15.46 0.92
C SER A 261 -12.18 14.98 1.70
N LEU A 262 -11.16 14.40 1.05
CA LEU A 262 -10.03 13.74 1.70
C LEU A 262 -8.67 14.22 1.19
N ALA A 263 -8.60 14.63 -0.07
CA ALA A 263 -7.34 14.93 -0.73
C ALA A 263 -6.70 16.18 -0.12
N PRO A 264 -5.39 16.13 0.20
CA PRO A 264 -4.62 17.32 0.57
C PRO A 264 -4.36 18.20 -0.65
N ALA A 265 -3.83 19.38 -0.43
CA ALA A 265 -3.17 20.14 -1.48
C ALA A 265 -1.87 19.40 -1.87
N TRP A 266 -1.91 18.72 -3.02
CA TRP A 266 -0.79 17.90 -3.50
C TRP A 266 0.47 18.72 -3.82
N ASP A 267 1.66 18.11 -3.70
CA ASP A 267 2.97 18.73 -4.00
C ASP A 267 3.17 19.08 -5.48
#